data_ceb698629e3b0a12ee4b8ec2b87bf579
#
_entry.id   ceb698629e3b0a12ee4b8ec2b87bf579
#
_cell.length_a   1.000
_cell.length_b   1.000
_cell.length_c   1.000
_cell.angle_alpha   90.00
_cell.angle_beta   90.00
_cell.angle_gamma   90.00
#
_symmetry.space_group_name_H-M   'P 1'
#
loop_
_entity.id
_entity.type
_entity.pdbx_description
1 polymer ?
#
loop_
_entity_poly.entity_id
_entity_poly.type
_entity_poly.pdbx_seq_one_letter_code
_entity_poly.pdbx_strand_id
1 'polypeptide(L)'
;QLYKDKKGKLAVIIVCPYQHLVDQWVEDILNFNINPIIGHSSSVQKDFKQKFKMAIMDYNLGVRNFFCFVCTNGTFATDYIQTQIQNIKGDLLLVVDEAHNFGAMNLKRTLTDKFNYRLALSATLERHGDVEGTEALQKYFGKKCIEFSLEEAINQKFLTPYEYHPVVVYFTNEELEEYHNLSKEISRCIVKKKGKTELNERGKVLAQKRARVIAGAYNK
;
A
#
# COMPACT_ATOMS: atom_id res chain seq x y z
N GLN A 1 1.55 21.38 -11.18
CA GLN A 1 1.82 21.45 -12.63
C GLN A 1 0.78 20.66 -13.41
N LEU A 2 0.56 19.33 -13.17
CA LEU A 2 -0.40 18.49 -13.90
C LEU A 2 -1.81 19.12 -13.97
N TYR A 3 -2.32 19.64 -12.84
CA TYR A 3 -3.64 20.32 -12.82
C TYR A 3 -3.70 21.50 -13.80
N LYS A 4 -2.65 22.32 -13.88
CA LYS A 4 -2.58 23.42 -14.83
C LYS A 4 -2.52 22.92 -16.28
N ASP A 5 -1.72 21.91 -16.54
CA ASP A 5 -1.57 21.30 -17.87
C ASP A 5 -2.89 20.67 -18.37
N LYS A 6 -3.76 20.27 -17.44
CA LYS A 6 -5.10 19.74 -17.73
C LYS A 6 -6.20 20.80 -17.71
N LYS A 7 -5.85 22.06 -18.02
CA LYS A 7 -6.78 23.19 -18.08
C LYS A 7 -7.60 23.38 -16.78
N GLY A 8 -6.97 23.05 -15.64
CA GLY A 8 -7.59 23.17 -14.33
C GLY A 8 -8.65 22.10 -14.03
N LYS A 9 -8.64 20.93 -14.69
CA LYS A 9 -9.58 19.83 -14.40
C LYS A 9 -8.80 18.54 -14.10
N LEU A 10 -8.87 18.05 -12.85
CA LEU A 10 -8.17 16.84 -12.41
C LEU A 10 -8.85 16.24 -11.17
N ALA A 11 -9.10 14.94 -11.17
CA ALA A 11 -9.42 14.18 -9.96
C ALA A 11 -8.17 13.45 -9.46
N VAL A 12 -7.98 13.42 -8.13
CA VAL A 12 -6.81 12.79 -7.49
C VAL A 12 -7.28 11.77 -6.47
N ILE A 13 -6.71 10.57 -6.53
CA ILE A 13 -6.91 9.52 -5.54
C ILE A 13 -5.54 9.15 -4.98
N ILE A 14 -5.40 9.24 -3.64
CA ILE A 14 -4.19 8.89 -2.91
C ILE A 14 -4.51 7.68 -2.04
N VAL A 15 -3.69 6.65 -2.13
CA VAL A 15 -3.92 5.39 -1.43
C VAL A 15 -2.71 5.05 -0.57
N CYS A 16 -2.96 4.84 0.72
CA CYS A 16 -1.95 4.55 1.73
C CYS A 16 -2.23 3.21 2.41
N PRO A 17 -1.22 2.47 2.92
CA PRO A 17 -1.45 1.19 3.58
C PRO A 17 -2.15 1.33 4.93
N TYR A 18 -1.89 2.40 5.68
CA TYR A 18 -2.33 2.58 7.07
C TYR A 18 -3.04 3.91 7.29
N GLN A 19 -3.90 3.95 8.33
CA GLN A 19 -4.68 5.15 8.67
C GLN A 19 -3.81 6.34 9.04
N HIS A 20 -2.77 6.14 9.84
CA HIS A 20 -1.87 7.23 10.25
C HIS A 20 -1.14 7.88 9.05
N LEU A 21 -0.84 7.10 7.99
CA LEU A 21 -0.30 7.67 6.75
C LEU A 21 -1.36 8.47 5.97
N VAL A 22 -2.62 8.03 6.02
CA VAL A 22 -3.72 8.85 5.47
C VAL A 22 -3.79 10.19 6.19
N ASP A 23 -3.69 10.20 7.52
CA ASP A 23 -3.74 11.42 8.33
C ASP A 23 -2.55 12.36 8.01
N GLN A 24 -1.34 11.83 7.86
CA GLN A 24 -0.17 12.60 7.44
C GLN A 24 -0.36 13.22 6.03
N TRP A 25 -0.83 12.42 5.07
CA TRP A 25 -1.14 12.94 3.74
C TRP A 25 -2.19 14.05 3.77
N VAL A 26 -3.20 13.93 4.63
CA VAL A 26 -4.24 14.95 4.81
C VAL A 26 -3.65 16.24 5.36
N GLU A 27 -2.78 16.18 6.38
CA GLU A 27 -2.09 17.34 6.93
C GLU A 27 -1.27 18.07 5.87
N ASP A 28 -0.49 17.33 5.08
CA ASP A 28 0.32 17.91 4.02
C ASP A 28 -0.54 18.56 2.91
N ILE A 29 -1.64 17.92 2.52
CA ILE A 29 -2.55 18.42 1.49
C ILE A 29 -3.27 19.69 1.94
N LEU A 30 -3.62 19.80 3.22
CA LEU A 30 -4.24 21.00 3.80
C LEU A 30 -3.33 22.22 3.68
N ASN A 31 -1.99 22.06 3.72
CA ASN A 31 -1.03 23.15 3.52
C ASN A 31 -1.12 23.78 2.11
N PHE A 32 -1.69 23.06 1.14
CA PHE A 32 -1.96 23.55 -0.21
C PHE A 32 -3.39 24.10 -0.39
N ASN A 33 -4.13 24.34 0.70
CA ASN A 33 -5.53 24.77 0.69
C ASN A 33 -6.46 23.78 -0.04
N ILE A 34 -6.15 22.51 -0.02
CA ILE A 34 -6.98 21.43 -0.56
C ILE A 34 -7.61 20.68 0.60
N ASN A 35 -8.95 20.59 0.60
CA ASN A 35 -9.70 19.81 1.59
C ASN A 35 -10.02 18.42 0.99
N PRO A 36 -9.31 17.35 1.37
CA PRO A 36 -9.53 16.04 0.81
C PRO A 36 -10.75 15.35 1.44
N ILE A 37 -11.32 14.40 0.70
CA ILE A 37 -12.27 13.43 1.24
C ILE A 37 -11.44 12.30 1.86
N ILE A 38 -11.76 11.92 3.11
CA ILE A 38 -10.94 10.99 3.91
C ILE A 38 -11.67 9.66 4.06
N GLY A 39 -11.13 8.61 3.45
CA GLY A 39 -11.76 7.29 3.34
C GLY A 39 -11.06 6.19 4.14
N HIS A 40 -11.41 6.02 5.42
CA HIS A 40 -11.03 4.84 6.22
C HIS A 40 -12.06 4.58 7.33
N SER A 41 -12.00 3.41 7.98
CA SER A 41 -13.01 2.95 8.95
C SER A 41 -13.15 3.86 10.18
N SER A 42 -12.06 4.49 10.62
CA SER A 42 -12.02 5.42 11.77
C SER A 42 -12.06 6.88 11.35
N SER A 43 -12.38 7.17 10.07
CA SER A 43 -12.42 8.54 9.56
C SER A 43 -13.37 9.42 10.37
N VAL A 44 -12.96 10.64 10.64
CA VAL A 44 -13.83 11.70 11.18
C VAL A 44 -14.96 12.04 10.20
N GLN A 45 -14.77 11.79 8.90
CA GLN A 45 -15.77 11.93 7.86
C GLN A 45 -16.55 10.61 7.69
N LYS A 46 -17.44 10.29 8.63
CA LYS A 46 -18.23 9.03 8.59
C LYS A 46 -19.07 8.89 7.31
N ASP A 47 -19.43 9.99 6.68
CA ASP A 47 -20.17 10.10 5.44
C ASP A 47 -19.31 10.15 4.17
N PHE A 48 -18.03 9.81 4.27
CA PHE A 48 -17.07 9.94 3.15
C PHE A 48 -17.51 9.26 1.85
N LYS A 49 -18.25 8.14 1.95
CA LYS A 49 -18.81 7.46 0.76
C LYS A 49 -19.76 8.35 -0.01
N GLN A 50 -20.64 9.04 0.70
CA GLN A 50 -21.60 9.98 0.10
C GLN A 50 -20.87 11.20 -0.46
N LYS A 51 -19.93 11.78 0.30
CA LYS A 51 -19.10 12.91 -0.16
C LYS A 51 -18.33 12.55 -1.42
N PHE A 52 -17.73 11.34 -1.48
CA PHE A 52 -17.01 10.87 -2.66
C PHE A 52 -17.93 10.74 -3.88
N LYS A 53 -19.11 10.14 -3.71
CA LYS A 53 -20.12 10.04 -4.78
C LYS A 53 -20.55 11.43 -5.28
N MET A 54 -20.84 12.36 -4.38
CA MET A 54 -21.22 13.73 -4.75
C MET A 54 -20.09 14.46 -5.47
N ALA A 55 -18.84 14.34 -4.98
CA ALA A 55 -17.69 14.95 -5.64
C ALA A 55 -17.50 14.45 -7.08
N ILE A 56 -17.74 13.16 -7.34
CA ILE A 56 -17.70 12.58 -8.68
C ILE A 56 -18.83 13.16 -9.55
N MET A 57 -20.05 13.28 -9.02
CA MET A 57 -21.18 13.86 -9.76
C MET A 57 -20.89 15.31 -10.16
N ASP A 58 -20.45 16.15 -9.22
CA ASP A 58 -20.09 17.54 -9.43
C ASP A 58 -18.96 17.68 -10.46
N TYR A 59 -17.93 16.81 -10.36
CA TYR A 59 -16.82 16.77 -11.30
C TYR A 59 -17.27 16.40 -12.72
N ASN A 60 -18.12 15.40 -12.85
CA ASN A 60 -18.66 14.95 -14.13
C ASN A 60 -19.55 16.00 -14.80
N LEU A 61 -20.31 16.76 -14.01
CA LEU A 61 -21.17 17.85 -14.47
C LEU A 61 -20.40 19.17 -14.73
N GLY A 62 -19.12 19.24 -14.36
CA GLY A 62 -18.31 20.45 -14.51
C GLY A 62 -18.59 21.53 -13.47
N VAL A 63 -19.37 21.24 -12.43
CA VAL A 63 -19.59 22.11 -11.27
C VAL A 63 -18.31 22.21 -10.43
N ARG A 64 -17.54 21.12 -10.39
CA ARG A 64 -16.27 21.01 -9.68
C ARG A 64 -15.19 20.56 -10.66
N ASN A 65 -14.09 21.28 -10.69
CA ASN A 65 -12.95 20.94 -11.56
C ASN A 65 -11.85 20.14 -10.86
N PHE A 66 -11.91 20.04 -9.52
CA PHE A 66 -10.91 19.34 -8.75
C PHE A 66 -11.52 18.68 -7.51
N PHE A 67 -11.12 17.46 -7.21
CA PHE A 67 -11.27 16.85 -5.89
C PHE A 67 -10.11 15.92 -5.60
N CYS A 68 -9.84 15.72 -4.29
CA CYS A 68 -8.86 14.80 -3.78
C CYS A 68 -9.55 13.81 -2.83
N PHE A 69 -9.30 12.53 -3.02
CA PHE A 69 -9.75 11.44 -2.15
C PHE A 69 -8.53 10.70 -1.61
N VAL A 70 -8.36 10.70 -0.29
CA VAL A 70 -7.26 9.99 0.38
C VAL A 70 -7.85 8.83 1.16
N CYS A 71 -7.35 7.62 0.95
CA CYS A 71 -7.92 6.44 1.60
C CYS A 71 -6.89 5.34 1.87
N THR A 72 -7.28 4.39 2.73
CA THR A 72 -6.48 3.19 2.96
C THR A 72 -6.62 2.16 1.82
N ASN A 73 -5.61 1.28 1.68
CA ASN A 73 -5.63 0.13 0.75
C ASN A 73 -6.93 -0.68 0.89
N GLY A 74 -7.36 -0.93 2.13
CA GLY A 74 -8.59 -1.69 2.40
C GLY A 74 -9.84 -0.98 1.88
N THR A 75 -9.95 0.33 2.07
CA THR A 75 -11.06 1.13 1.53
C THR A 75 -11.03 1.17 0.01
N PHE A 76 -9.86 1.43 -0.57
CA PHE A 76 -9.66 1.49 -2.01
C PHE A 76 -10.08 0.20 -2.72
N ALA A 77 -9.74 -0.96 -2.13
CA ALA A 77 -10.04 -2.27 -2.71
C ALA A 77 -11.52 -2.70 -2.63
N THR A 78 -12.38 -1.92 -1.96
CA THR A 78 -13.80 -2.25 -1.87
C THR A 78 -14.51 -2.08 -3.22
N ASP A 79 -15.44 -2.98 -3.53
CA ASP A 79 -16.19 -2.95 -4.79
C ASP A 79 -16.97 -1.63 -4.95
N TYR A 80 -17.48 -1.08 -3.85
CA TYR A 80 -18.15 0.22 -3.87
C TYR A 80 -17.24 1.34 -4.39
N ILE A 81 -16.03 1.47 -3.82
CA ILE A 81 -15.09 2.52 -4.24
C ILE A 81 -14.63 2.29 -5.67
N GLN A 82 -14.31 1.05 -6.06
CA GLN A 82 -13.92 0.74 -7.43
C GLN A 82 -15.03 1.07 -8.43
N THR A 83 -16.29 0.78 -8.11
CA THR A 83 -17.44 1.15 -8.94
C THR A 83 -17.55 2.68 -9.07
N GLN A 84 -17.39 3.44 -7.97
CA GLN A 84 -17.42 4.89 -8.04
C GLN A 84 -16.28 5.45 -8.90
N ILE A 85 -15.07 4.89 -8.80
CA ILE A 85 -13.92 5.30 -9.61
C ILE A 85 -14.21 5.12 -11.12
N GLN A 86 -14.83 4.01 -11.51
CA GLN A 86 -15.21 3.78 -12.92
C GLN A 86 -16.15 4.86 -13.47
N ASN A 87 -16.96 5.48 -12.61
CA ASN A 87 -17.90 6.54 -13.01
C ASN A 87 -17.26 7.92 -13.20
N ILE A 88 -15.98 8.13 -12.83
CA ILE A 88 -15.29 9.42 -13.02
C ILE A 88 -15.07 9.64 -14.52
N LYS A 89 -15.48 10.82 -15.04
CA LYS A 89 -15.30 11.21 -16.44
C LYS A 89 -14.24 12.31 -16.55
N GLY A 90 -13.10 11.97 -17.16
CA GLY A 90 -11.99 12.91 -17.35
C GLY A 90 -10.68 12.45 -16.74
N ASP A 91 -9.76 13.38 -16.55
CA ASP A 91 -8.41 13.11 -16.09
C ASP A 91 -8.38 12.68 -14.61
N LEU A 92 -7.72 11.57 -14.36
CA LEU A 92 -7.64 10.93 -13.05
C LEU A 92 -6.21 10.53 -12.75
N LEU A 93 -5.68 11.02 -11.62
CA LEU A 93 -4.38 10.67 -11.07
C LEU A 93 -4.55 9.69 -9.90
N LEU A 94 -3.83 8.59 -9.97
CA LEU A 94 -3.62 7.67 -8.84
C LEU A 94 -2.23 7.91 -8.25
N VAL A 95 -2.17 8.17 -6.96
CA VAL A 95 -0.95 8.17 -6.16
C VAL A 95 -1.03 7.01 -5.18
N VAL A 96 -0.04 6.16 -5.18
CA VAL A 96 0.02 5.00 -4.27
C VAL A 96 1.25 5.11 -3.41
N ASP A 97 1.02 5.25 -2.11
CA ASP A 97 2.07 5.21 -1.11
C ASP A 97 2.34 3.76 -0.69
N GLU A 98 3.61 3.44 -0.41
CA GLU A 98 4.09 2.07 -0.19
C GLU A 98 3.59 1.11 -1.29
N ALA A 99 3.85 1.51 -2.54
CA ALA A 99 3.29 0.88 -3.73
C ALA A 99 3.62 -0.63 -3.86
N HIS A 100 4.67 -1.11 -3.18
CA HIS A 100 5.01 -2.54 -3.14
C HIS A 100 3.84 -3.41 -2.64
N ASN A 101 2.92 -2.84 -1.83
CA ASN A 101 1.72 -3.56 -1.36
C ASN A 101 0.76 -3.94 -2.50
N PHE A 102 0.77 -3.16 -3.59
CA PHE A 102 -0.14 -3.37 -4.73
C PHE A 102 0.24 -4.57 -5.63
N GLY A 103 1.38 -5.20 -5.40
CA GLY A 103 1.68 -6.50 -5.99
C GLY A 103 0.83 -7.65 -5.42
N ALA A 104 0.24 -7.50 -4.24
CA ALA A 104 -0.63 -8.51 -3.65
C ALA A 104 -1.94 -8.66 -4.47
N MET A 105 -2.43 -9.89 -4.59
CA MET A 105 -3.55 -10.27 -5.47
C MET A 105 -4.80 -9.38 -5.31
N ASN A 106 -5.15 -9.01 -4.07
CA ASN A 106 -6.34 -8.20 -3.79
C ASN A 106 -6.22 -6.75 -4.29
N LEU A 107 -5.01 -6.18 -4.29
CA LEU A 107 -4.74 -4.82 -4.73
C LEU A 107 -4.35 -4.80 -6.22
N LYS A 108 -3.64 -5.82 -6.71
CA LYS A 108 -3.25 -5.96 -8.12
C LYS A 108 -4.48 -5.84 -9.06
N ARG A 109 -5.63 -6.38 -8.68
CA ARG A 109 -6.89 -6.29 -9.45
C ARG A 109 -7.42 -4.87 -9.61
N THR A 110 -7.01 -3.92 -8.75
CA THR A 110 -7.43 -2.51 -8.81
C THR A 110 -6.57 -1.66 -9.73
N LEU A 111 -5.46 -2.20 -10.23
CA LEU A 111 -4.56 -1.55 -11.18
C LEU A 111 -5.18 -1.61 -12.58
N THR A 112 -6.06 -0.66 -12.87
CA THR A 112 -6.82 -0.58 -14.12
C THR A 112 -6.37 0.59 -14.98
N ASP A 113 -6.68 0.55 -16.27
CA ASP A 113 -6.38 1.64 -17.22
C ASP A 113 -7.28 2.87 -17.04
N LYS A 114 -8.18 2.84 -16.05
CA LYS A 114 -9.00 3.99 -15.68
C LYS A 114 -8.18 5.20 -15.27
N PHE A 115 -7.02 4.97 -14.67
CA PHE A 115 -6.12 6.03 -14.23
C PHE A 115 -5.21 6.48 -15.37
N ASN A 116 -5.43 7.70 -15.86
CA ASN A 116 -4.63 8.30 -16.93
C ASN A 116 -3.20 8.62 -16.46
N TYR A 117 -3.06 9.03 -15.18
CA TYR A 117 -1.80 9.37 -14.53
C TYR A 117 -1.61 8.51 -13.30
N ARG A 118 -0.38 8.05 -13.10
CA ARG A 118 -0.05 7.07 -12.07
C ARG A 118 1.29 7.44 -11.44
N LEU A 119 1.32 7.49 -10.12
CA LEU A 119 2.53 7.74 -9.34
C LEU A 119 2.62 6.69 -8.23
N ALA A 120 3.71 5.96 -8.20
CA ALA A 120 4.08 5.05 -7.13
C ALA A 120 5.17 5.66 -6.26
N LEU A 121 4.96 5.66 -4.95
CA LEU A 121 5.95 6.02 -3.96
C LEU A 121 6.29 4.77 -3.17
N SER A 122 7.56 4.44 -3.07
CA SER A 122 8.04 3.28 -2.29
C SER A 122 9.54 3.38 -2.09
N ALA A 123 10.03 3.02 -0.93
CA ALA A 123 11.46 2.86 -0.69
C ALA A 123 12.04 1.75 -1.57
N THR A 124 11.28 0.66 -1.75
CA THR A 124 11.61 -0.47 -2.63
C THR A 124 10.35 -0.92 -3.36
N LEU A 125 10.40 -0.94 -4.68
CA LEU A 125 9.29 -1.49 -5.48
C LEU A 125 9.37 -3.01 -5.58
N GLU A 126 10.55 -3.56 -5.35
CA GLU A 126 10.82 -4.98 -5.39
C GLU A 126 10.16 -5.68 -4.19
N ARG A 127 9.47 -6.76 -4.48
CA ARG A 127 8.79 -7.58 -3.50
C ARG A 127 9.61 -8.85 -3.25
N HIS A 128 10.02 -9.05 -2.01
CA HIS A 128 10.79 -10.24 -1.66
C HIS A 128 9.99 -11.52 -1.93
N GLY A 129 10.54 -12.38 -2.81
CA GLY A 129 9.90 -13.65 -3.18
C GLY A 129 8.67 -13.55 -4.10
N ASP A 130 8.36 -12.36 -4.66
CA ASP A 130 7.22 -12.14 -5.56
C ASP A 130 7.65 -11.38 -6.82
N VAL A 131 8.31 -12.08 -7.73
CA VAL A 131 8.78 -11.54 -9.02
C VAL A 131 7.61 -11.08 -9.87
N GLU A 132 6.54 -11.87 -9.96
CA GLU A 132 5.35 -11.57 -10.75
C GLU A 132 4.64 -10.28 -10.26
N GLY A 133 4.55 -10.09 -8.95
CA GLY A 133 4.00 -8.87 -8.37
C GLY A 133 4.86 -7.65 -8.66
N THR A 134 6.18 -7.79 -8.61
CA THR A 134 7.14 -6.73 -8.94
C THR A 134 7.04 -6.30 -10.40
N GLU A 135 7.03 -7.26 -11.34
CA GLU A 135 6.89 -7.00 -12.78
C GLU A 135 5.55 -6.29 -13.08
N ALA A 136 4.46 -6.72 -12.44
CA ALA A 136 3.16 -6.09 -12.63
C ALA A 136 3.15 -4.62 -12.19
N LEU A 137 3.83 -4.28 -11.08
CA LEU A 137 3.96 -2.91 -10.61
C LEU A 137 4.80 -2.07 -11.58
N GLN A 138 5.95 -2.57 -12.00
CA GLN A 138 6.82 -1.89 -12.96
C GLN A 138 6.11 -1.63 -14.30
N LYS A 139 5.37 -2.62 -14.79
CA LYS A 139 4.57 -2.47 -16.01
C LYS A 139 3.47 -1.43 -15.87
N TYR A 140 2.81 -1.36 -14.71
CA TYR A 140 1.68 -0.47 -14.48
C TYR A 140 2.09 0.97 -14.22
N PHE A 141 3.09 1.20 -13.36
CA PHE A 141 3.55 2.54 -12.99
C PHE A 141 4.66 3.09 -13.92
N GLY A 142 5.34 2.22 -14.66
CA GLY A 142 6.39 2.63 -15.57
C GLY A 142 7.76 2.71 -14.91
N LYS A 143 8.65 3.48 -15.55
CA LYS A 143 10.04 3.63 -15.10
C LYS A 143 10.15 4.53 -13.85
N LYS A 144 11.15 4.23 -12.99
CA LYS A 144 11.54 5.09 -11.89
C LYS A 144 11.92 6.47 -12.45
N CYS A 145 11.23 7.52 -12.00
CA CYS A 145 11.46 8.90 -12.46
C CYS A 145 12.31 9.71 -11.49
N ILE A 146 12.28 9.38 -10.19
CA ILE A 146 13.07 10.00 -9.13
C ILE A 146 13.56 8.92 -8.19
N GLU A 147 14.79 9.08 -7.70
CA GLU A 147 15.33 8.36 -6.56
C GLU A 147 15.91 9.39 -5.58
N PHE A 148 15.55 9.26 -4.32
CA PHE A 148 16.09 10.05 -3.24
C PHE A 148 16.62 9.08 -2.19
N SER A 149 17.93 8.86 -2.20
CA SER A 149 18.57 7.88 -1.36
C SER A 149 18.61 8.29 0.12
N LEU A 150 18.76 7.32 1.01
CA LEU A 150 18.94 7.55 2.43
C LEU A 150 20.19 8.43 2.69
N GLU A 151 21.26 8.19 1.94
CA GLU A 151 22.49 8.95 2.02
C GLU A 151 22.27 10.41 1.62
N GLU A 152 21.55 10.66 0.53
CA GLU A 152 21.19 12.02 0.10
C GLU A 152 20.31 12.72 1.14
N ALA A 153 19.33 12.02 1.72
CA ALA A 153 18.47 12.56 2.75
C ALA A 153 19.24 12.97 4.02
N ILE A 154 20.23 12.18 4.44
CA ILE A 154 21.11 12.49 5.56
C ILE A 154 22.03 13.68 5.22
N ASN A 155 22.67 13.66 4.06
CA ASN A 155 23.56 14.72 3.63
C ASN A 155 22.85 16.07 3.50
N GLN A 156 21.59 16.07 3.06
CA GLN A 156 20.74 17.25 2.96
C GLN A 156 20.04 17.62 4.29
N LYS A 157 20.32 16.91 5.38
CA LYS A 157 19.75 17.13 6.73
C LYS A 157 18.24 16.95 6.83
N PHE A 158 17.63 16.21 5.91
CA PHE A 158 16.23 15.79 6.02
C PHE A 158 16.08 14.62 6.99
N LEU A 159 17.12 13.81 7.15
CA LEU A 159 17.16 12.70 8.11
C LEU A 159 18.38 12.86 9.04
N THR A 160 18.20 12.38 10.28
CA THR A 160 19.27 12.32 11.27
C THR A 160 20.26 11.21 10.91
N PRO A 161 21.59 11.46 10.98
CA PRO A 161 22.57 10.39 10.86
C PRO A 161 22.34 9.30 11.93
N TYR A 162 22.54 8.05 11.57
CA TYR A 162 22.44 6.94 12.50
C TYR A 162 23.56 5.92 12.26
N GLU A 163 23.88 5.18 13.31
CA GLU A 163 24.79 4.02 13.24
C GLU A 163 23.96 2.75 13.38
N TYR A 164 24.20 1.79 12.49
CA TYR A 164 23.52 0.50 12.52
C TYR A 164 24.41 -0.52 13.21
N HIS A 165 24.01 -0.97 14.40
CA HIS A 165 24.70 -1.99 15.18
C HIS A 165 23.89 -3.29 15.17
N PRO A 166 24.16 -4.24 14.26
CA PRO A 166 23.46 -5.52 14.26
C PRO A 166 23.83 -6.35 15.47
N VAL A 167 22.84 -6.77 16.25
CA VAL A 167 23.01 -7.71 17.34
C VAL A 167 22.54 -9.08 16.89
N VAL A 168 23.44 -10.05 16.89
CA VAL A 168 23.10 -11.43 16.56
C VAL A 168 22.56 -12.12 17.81
N VAL A 169 21.32 -12.58 17.74
CA VAL A 169 20.68 -13.33 18.82
C VAL A 169 20.51 -14.77 18.36
N TYR A 170 21.00 -15.70 19.18
CA TYR A 170 20.92 -17.13 18.89
C TYR A 170 19.74 -17.76 19.65
N PHE A 171 19.12 -18.76 19.03
CA PHE A 171 18.19 -19.63 19.72
C PHE A 171 18.89 -20.39 20.85
N THR A 172 18.19 -20.59 21.96
CA THR A 172 18.58 -21.64 22.90
C THR A 172 18.42 -23.02 22.25
N ASN A 173 18.98 -24.06 22.83
CA ASN A 173 18.82 -25.42 22.31
C ASN A 173 17.33 -25.84 22.27
N GLU A 174 16.55 -25.46 23.27
CA GLU A 174 15.11 -25.73 23.36
C GLU A 174 14.32 -25.01 22.26
N GLU A 175 14.59 -23.73 22.05
CA GLU A 175 13.97 -22.93 20.98
C GLU A 175 14.33 -23.46 19.58
N LEU A 176 15.58 -23.88 19.40
CA LEU A 176 16.05 -24.45 18.14
C LEU A 176 15.35 -25.78 17.85
N GLU A 177 15.19 -26.62 18.87
CA GLU A 177 14.48 -27.89 18.76
C GLU A 177 12.99 -27.66 18.44
N GLU A 178 12.34 -26.74 19.14
CA GLU A 178 10.94 -26.35 18.86
C GLU A 178 10.78 -25.82 17.43
N TYR A 179 11.69 -24.93 16.99
CA TYR A 179 11.69 -24.40 15.63
C TYR A 179 11.81 -25.52 14.58
N HIS A 180 12.72 -26.47 14.80
CA HIS A 180 12.90 -27.62 13.89
C HIS A 180 11.68 -28.53 13.85
N ASN A 181 11.06 -28.82 15.01
CA ASN A 181 9.88 -29.65 15.10
C ASN A 181 8.70 -29.00 14.38
N LEU A 182 8.44 -27.72 14.63
CA LEU A 182 7.41 -26.96 13.93
C LEU A 182 7.67 -26.91 12.42
N SER A 183 8.92 -26.73 11.99
CA SER A 183 9.28 -26.71 10.57
C SER A 183 9.01 -28.05 9.88
N LYS A 184 9.30 -29.17 10.55
CA LYS A 184 8.97 -30.53 10.05
C LYS A 184 7.46 -30.73 9.94
N GLU A 185 6.69 -30.28 10.94
CA GLU A 185 5.23 -30.41 10.89
C GLU A 185 4.61 -29.52 9.79
N ILE A 186 5.09 -28.30 9.62
CA ILE A 186 4.65 -27.37 8.56
C ILE A 186 4.88 -28.00 7.17
N SER A 187 6.02 -28.64 6.96
CA SER A 187 6.30 -29.30 5.67
C SER A 187 5.30 -30.39 5.30
N ARG A 188 4.76 -31.10 6.31
CA ARG A 188 3.70 -32.11 6.13
C ARG A 188 2.31 -31.54 5.87
N CYS A 189 2.13 -30.24 6.12
CA CYS A 189 0.86 -29.52 5.93
C CYS A 189 0.77 -28.82 4.56
N ILE A 190 1.75 -29.02 3.70
CA ILE A 190 1.78 -28.48 2.35
C ILE A 190 0.82 -29.27 1.47
N VAL A 191 -0.12 -28.57 0.84
CA VAL A 191 -1.12 -29.14 -0.07
C VAL A 191 -1.04 -28.47 -1.44
N LYS A 192 -1.26 -29.23 -2.50
CA LYS A 192 -1.39 -28.68 -3.84
C LYS A 192 -2.86 -28.36 -4.10
N LYS A 193 -3.22 -27.12 -4.29
CA LYS A 193 -4.56 -26.67 -4.62
C LYS A 193 -4.54 -25.84 -5.90
N LYS A 194 -5.26 -26.26 -6.93
CA LYS A 194 -5.32 -25.58 -8.25
C LYS A 194 -3.95 -25.23 -8.84
N GLY A 195 -2.97 -26.15 -8.72
CA GLY A 195 -1.62 -25.96 -9.26
C GLY A 195 -0.70 -25.06 -8.42
N LYS A 196 -1.17 -24.50 -7.31
CA LYS A 196 -0.39 -23.74 -6.32
C LYS A 196 -0.12 -24.57 -5.08
N THR A 197 1.06 -24.38 -4.50
CA THR A 197 1.46 -25.02 -3.24
C THR A 197 1.06 -24.10 -2.10
N GLU A 198 0.16 -24.56 -1.22
CA GLU A 198 -0.33 -23.76 -0.09
C GLU A 198 -0.29 -24.58 1.19
N LEU A 199 -0.28 -23.91 2.33
CA LEU A 199 -0.47 -24.55 3.64
C LEU A 199 -1.97 -24.75 3.91
N ASN A 200 -2.32 -25.92 4.42
CA ASN A 200 -3.65 -26.14 4.99
C ASN A 200 -3.84 -25.32 6.29
N GLU A 201 -5.05 -25.29 6.86
CA GLU A 201 -5.34 -24.47 8.05
C GLU A 201 -4.45 -24.82 9.24
N ARG A 202 -4.17 -26.12 9.47
CA ARG A 202 -3.22 -26.57 10.50
C ARG A 202 -1.82 -26.03 10.23
N GLY A 203 -1.33 -26.05 8.99
CA GLY A 203 -0.03 -25.52 8.60
C GLY A 203 0.09 -24.03 8.82
N LYS A 204 -0.97 -23.25 8.61
CA LYS A 204 -1.02 -21.82 8.90
C LYS A 204 -0.85 -21.55 10.40
N VAL A 205 -1.55 -22.30 11.25
CA VAL A 205 -1.42 -22.17 12.72
C VAL A 205 -0.02 -22.54 13.19
N LEU A 206 0.56 -23.61 12.65
CA LEU A 206 1.93 -24.01 12.97
C LEU A 206 2.95 -22.97 12.51
N ALA A 207 2.77 -22.36 11.35
CA ALA A 207 3.61 -21.27 10.86
C ALA A 207 3.58 -20.04 11.79
N GLN A 208 2.38 -19.71 12.33
CA GLN A 208 2.25 -18.66 13.33
C GLN A 208 2.98 -19.00 14.64
N LYS A 209 2.88 -20.24 15.10
CA LYS A 209 3.63 -20.70 16.28
C LYS A 209 5.14 -20.59 16.06
N ARG A 210 5.64 -21.06 14.91
CA ARG A 210 7.06 -20.94 14.56
C ARG A 210 7.54 -19.47 14.51
N ALA A 211 6.71 -18.56 13.99
CA ALA A 211 7.01 -17.13 14.00
C ALA A 211 7.12 -16.56 15.42
N ARG A 212 6.33 -17.07 16.39
CA ARG A 212 6.44 -16.66 17.81
C ARG A 212 7.74 -17.12 18.46
N VAL A 213 8.25 -18.31 18.11
CA VAL A 213 9.57 -18.77 18.58
C VAL A 213 10.66 -17.81 18.12
N ILE A 214 10.61 -17.39 16.84
CA ILE A 214 11.56 -16.39 16.30
C ILE A 214 11.42 -15.07 17.05
N ALA A 215 10.18 -14.57 17.21
CA ALA A 215 9.92 -13.30 17.91
C ALA A 215 10.36 -13.36 19.40
N GLY A 216 10.20 -14.52 20.05
CA GLY A 216 10.66 -14.74 21.42
C GLY A 216 12.17 -14.60 21.56
N ALA A 217 12.96 -15.04 20.58
CA ALA A 217 14.40 -14.89 20.56
C ALA A 217 14.86 -13.42 20.45
N TYR A 218 14.07 -12.56 19.81
CA TYR A 218 14.38 -11.12 19.70
C TYR A 218 14.11 -10.34 21.00
N ASN A 219 13.39 -10.90 21.94
CA ASN A 219 13.03 -10.24 23.21
C ASN A 219 13.99 -10.55 24.36
N LYS A 220 15.14 -11.14 24.07
CA LYS A 220 16.22 -11.41 25.03
C LYS A 220 17.25 -10.31 25.03
#